data_186b2989007e38780c45aeee8d7dd729
#
_entry.id   186b2989007e38780c45aeee8d7dd729
#
_cell.length_a   1.000
_cell.length_b   1.000
_cell.length_c   1.000
_cell.angle_alpha   90.00
_cell.angle_beta   90.00
_cell.angle_gamma   90.00
#
_symmetry.space_group_name_H-M   'P 1'
#
loop_
_entity.id
_entity.type
_entity.pdbx_description
1 polymer ?
#
loop_
_entity_poly.entity_id
_entity_poly.type
_entity_poly.pdbx_seq_one_letter_code
_entity_poly.pdbx_strand_id
1 'polypeptide(L)'
;RQGFFEQARNNVDNFIYEVEKLGFIPNANGWGEDRSMTPYFGMMVSSYYDKAQEKDTAWLRRAYNAVLKEYEFWTNTNGNTIEDHSTPVEGLQRYGHHSDSATLVSFYDKVLQGRFHLEKNVPASEKIRIAGHRLAEAETMDFNPRFEGRCMDFIPVDLNSNLYQYEKELGRLERKLGISDGRAWEKRADKRAALIRKYLWSDRWGLYLDYDFVNKRHSPIASVITVMPLYWGFASKQEAARIVENLPMFDSPGGLVVCERSEQPILDQWGDGA
;
A
#
# COMPACT_ATOMS: atom_id res chain seq x y z
N ARG A 1 21.33 -0.94 -7.29
CA ARG A 1 22.34 0.09 -7.59
C ARG A 1 23.77 -0.41 -7.36
N GLN A 2 23.95 -1.51 -6.62
CA GLN A 2 25.26 -2.09 -6.26
C GLN A 2 25.72 -3.24 -7.20
N GLY A 3 24.96 -3.55 -8.26
CA GLY A 3 25.35 -4.58 -9.23
C GLY A 3 24.99 -6.02 -8.85
N PHE A 4 24.24 -6.26 -7.77
CA PHE A 4 23.79 -7.61 -7.37
C PHE A 4 22.59 -8.07 -8.21
N PHE A 5 22.77 -8.17 -9.53
CA PHE A 5 21.67 -8.46 -10.45
C PHE A 5 21.14 -9.89 -10.33
N GLU A 6 21.99 -10.86 -10.01
CA GLU A 6 21.56 -12.23 -9.78
C GLU A 6 20.62 -12.34 -8.58
N GLN A 7 20.98 -11.74 -7.43
CA GLN A 7 20.14 -11.70 -6.25
C GLN A 7 18.84 -10.94 -6.50
N ALA A 8 18.90 -9.83 -7.26
CA ALA A 8 17.73 -9.07 -7.63
C ALA A 8 16.77 -9.89 -8.50
N ARG A 9 17.31 -10.66 -9.46
CA ARG A 9 16.52 -11.59 -10.28
C ARG A 9 15.87 -12.66 -9.43
N ASN A 10 16.64 -13.31 -8.57
CA ASN A 10 16.14 -14.37 -7.71
C ASN A 10 15.00 -13.88 -6.80
N ASN A 11 15.11 -12.66 -6.25
CA ASN A 11 14.02 -12.05 -5.47
C ASN A 11 12.77 -11.81 -6.32
N VAL A 12 12.92 -11.28 -7.54
CA VAL A 12 11.80 -11.09 -8.45
C VAL A 12 11.19 -12.44 -8.84
N ASP A 13 11.99 -13.46 -9.11
CA ASP A 13 11.52 -14.81 -9.47
C ASP A 13 10.76 -15.47 -8.30
N ASN A 14 11.16 -15.23 -7.05
CA ASN A 14 10.41 -15.68 -5.86
C ASN A 14 9.03 -15.01 -5.80
N PHE A 15 8.94 -13.71 -6.01
CA PHE A 15 7.65 -13.02 -6.05
C PHE A 15 6.77 -13.46 -7.23
N ILE A 16 7.36 -13.73 -8.41
CA ILE A 16 6.63 -14.33 -9.52
C ILE A 16 6.02 -15.67 -9.10
N TYR A 17 6.81 -16.53 -8.44
CA TYR A 17 6.34 -17.81 -7.96
C TYR A 17 5.19 -17.69 -6.95
N GLU A 18 5.30 -16.78 -5.97
CA GLU A 18 4.25 -16.52 -4.99
C GLU A 18 2.94 -16.06 -5.65
N VAL A 19 3.02 -15.09 -6.56
CA VAL A 19 1.85 -14.61 -7.29
C VAL A 19 1.24 -15.70 -8.19
N GLU A 20 2.06 -16.51 -8.85
CA GLU A 20 1.58 -17.64 -9.65
C GLU A 20 0.81 -18.65 -8.80
N LYS A 21 1.31 -18.93 -7.59
CA LYS A 21 0.76 -19.92 -6.66
C LYS A 21 -0.45 -19.40 -5.88
N LEU A 22 -0.32 -18.20 -5.27
CA LEU A 22 -1.28 -17.66 -4.32
C LEU A 22 -2.20 -16.60 -4.94
N GLY A 23 -1.76 -15.91 -5.98
CA GLY A 23 -2.46 -14.79 -6.59
C GLY A 23 -2.02 -13.42 -6.10
N PHE A 24 -1.22 -13.38 -5.04
CA PHE A 24 -0.71 -12.18 -4.39
C PHE A 24 0.65 -12.47 -3.74
N ILE A 25 1.31 -11.44 -3.21
CA ILE A 25 2.53 -11.57 -2.42
C ILE A 25 2.13 -11.54 -0.94
N PRO A 26 2.34 -12.63 -0.18
CA PRO A 26 1.97 -12.68 1.23
C PRO A 26 2.86 -11.78 2.09
N ASN A 27 2.35 -11.37 3.25
CA ASN A 27 3.09 -10.57 4.22
C ASN A 27 4.37 -11.27 4.69
N ALA A 28 4.32 -12.60 4.86
CA ALA A 28 5.49 -13.40 5.17
C ALA A 28 5.32 -14.85 4.69
N ASN A 29 6.42 -15.47 4.25
CA ASN A 29 6.44 -16.85 3.79
C ASN A 29 6.19 -17.84 4.91
N GLY A 30 5.20 -18.73 4.75
CA GLY A 30 4.87 -19.80 5.69
C GLY A 30 4.07 -19.36 6.93
N TRP A 31 3.84 -18.04 7.09
CA TRP A 31 2.91 -17.46 8.04
C TRP A 31 2.47 -16.08 7.50
N GLY A 32 1.36 -15.54 7.93
CA GLY A 32 0.90 -14.25 7.39
C GLY A 32 0.45 -14.32 5.92
N GLU A 33 0.00 -15.50 5.49
CA GLU A 33 -0.62 -15.68 4.16
C GLU A 33 -2.08 -15.20 4.13
N ASP A 34 -2.58 -14.72 5.25
CA ASP A 34 -3.93 -14.16 5.42
C ASP A 34 -4.02 -12.66 5.10
N ARG A 35 -2.93 -12.07 4.62
CA ARG A 35 -2.77 -10.68 4.18
C ARG A 35 -1.59 -10.52 3.24
N SER A 36 -1.62 -9.46 2.46
CA SER A 36 -0.60 -9.13 1.46
C SER A 36 0.46 -8.16 1.99
N MET A 37 1.25 -7.60 1.10
CA MET A 37 2.23 -6.52 1.33
C MET A 37 1.96 -5.38 0.36
N THR A 38 2.25 -4.15 0.77
CA THR A 38 2.17 -2.96 -0.09
C THR A 38 2.78 -3.23 -1.47
N PRO A 39 2.05 -2.97 -2.58
CA PRO A 39 2.47 -3.38 -3.91
C PRO A 39 3.68 -2.57 -4.43
N TYR A 40 4.85 -3.21 -4.50
CA TYR A 40 6.08 -2.69 -5.10
C TYR A 40 6.64 -3.59 -6.20
N PHE A 41 6.12 -4.80 -6.35
CA PHE A 41 6.67 -5.83 -7.22
C PHE A 41 6.75 -5.39 -8.69
N GLY A 42 5.72 -4.73 -9.24
CA GLY A 42 5.75 -4.22 -10.62
C GLY A 42 6.92 -3.27 -10.88
N MET A 43 7.25 -2.40 -9.91
CA MET A 43 8.41 -1.50 -10.01
C MET A 43 9.74 -2.24 -9.87
N MET A 44 9.78 -3.32 -9.08
CA MET A 44 10.96 -4.18 -8.95
C MET A 44 11.27 -4.88 -10.26
N VAL A 45 10.27 -5.49 -10.91
CA VAL A 45 10.39 -6.12 -12.24
C VAL A 45 10.98 -5.14 -13.26
N SER A 46 10.37 -3.96 -13.37
CA SER A 46 10.79 -2.94 -14.32
C SER A 46 12.18 -2.41 -14.03
N SER A 47 12.49 -2.16 -12.75
CA SER A 47 13.81 -1.68 -12.33
C SER A 47 14.91 -2.71 -12.60
N TYR A 48 14.63 -4.00 -12.33
CA TYR A 48 15.57 -5.08 -12.65
C TYR A 48 15.79 -5.15 -14.15
N TYR A 49 14.72 -5.29 -14.95
CA TYR A 49 14.78 -5.44 -16.40
C TYR A 49 15.64 -4.35 -17.07
N ASP A 50 15.43 -3.10 -16.69
CA ASP A 50 16.18 -1.97 -17.28
C ASP A 50 17.63 -1.92 -16.85
N LYS A 51 17.91 -2.14 -15.55
CA LYS A 51 19.27 -1.98 -15.01
C LYS A 51 20.18 -3.17 -15.28
N ALA A 52 19.63 -4.37 -15.29
CA ALA A 52 20.37 -5.58 -15.68
C ALA A 52 20.53 -5.70 -17.20
N GLN A 53 19.87 -4.83 -17.97
CA GLN A 53 19.79 -4.93 -19.43
C GLN A 53 19.31 -6.32 -19.88
N GLU A 54 18.32 -6.84 -19.16
CA GLU A 54 17.74 -8.15 -19.41
C GLU A 54 17.13 -8.23 -20.82
N LYS A 55 17.43 -9.31 -21.53
CA LYS A 55 16.98 -9.53 -22.92
C LYS A 55 16.04 -10.71 -23.07
N ASP A 56 15.82 -11.47 -21.98
CA ASP A 56 14.92 -12.62 -21.99
C ASP A 56 13.46 -12.14 -22.03
N THR A 57 12.92 -12.13 -23.22
CA THR A 57 11.51 -11.74 -23.45
C THR A 57 10.51 -12.75 -22.90
N ALA A 58 10.89 -14.02 -22.78
CA ALA A 58 10.02 -15.05 -22.19
C ALA A 58 9.90 -14.82 -20.68
N TRP A 59 11.02 -14.52 -20.02
CA TRP A 59 11.00 -14.11 -18.61
C TRP A 59 10.20 -12.83 -18.41
N LEU A 60 10.39 -11.81 -19.25
CA LEU A 60 9.64 -10.55 -19.12
C LEU A 60 8.13 -10.78 -19.26
N ARG A 61 7.71 -11.67 -20.16
CA ARG A 61 6.30 -12.00 -20.33
C ARG A 61 5.73 -12.71 -19.10
N ARG A 62 6.50 -13.64 -18.51
CA ARG A 62 6.11 -14.31 -17.24
C ARG A 62 5.99 -13.29 -16.11
N ALA A 63 6.96 -12.39 -15.97
CA ALA A 63 6.94 -11.33 -14.98
C ALA A 63 5.76 -10.36 -15.18
N TYR A 64 5.48 -9.95 -16.42
CA TYR A 64 4.31 -9.12 -16.74
C TYR A 64 2.99 -9.80 -16.32
N ASN A 65 2.82 -11.08 -16.62
CA ASN A 65 1.62 -11.81 -16.23
C ASN A 65 1.45 -11.86 -14.69
N ALA A 66 2.53 -12.04 -13.95
CA ALA A 66 2.52 -12.00 -12.49
C ALA A 66 2.18 -10.60 -11.97
N VAL A 67 2.78 -9.53 -12.52
CA VAL A 67 2.45 -8.14 -12.15
C VAL A 67 0.99 -7.82 -12.43
N LEU A 68 0.44 -8.28 -13.57
CA LEU A 68 -0.96 -8.10 -13.90
C LEU A 68 -1.88 -8.82 -12.91
N LYS A 69 -1.54 -10.07 -12.55
CA LYS A 69 -2.32 -10.87 -11.59
C LYS A 69 -2.32 -10.25 -10.19
N GLU A 70 -1.19 -9.72 -9.73
CA GLU A 70 -1.13 -8.99 -8.46
C GLU A 70 -1.92 -7.67 -8.51
N TYR A 71 -1.86 -6.93 -9.62
CA TYR A 71 -2.69 -5.76 -9.82
C TYR A 71 -4.18 -6.08 -9.76
N GLU A 72 -4.60 -7.21 -10.35
CA GLU A 72 -5.99 -7.70 -10.30
C GLU A 72 -6.41 -8.06 -8.88
N PHE A 73 -5.53 -8.65 -8.08
CA PHE A 73 -5.77 -8.88 -6.65
C PHE A 73 -6.08 -7.56 -5.92
N TRP A 74 -5.25 -6.54 -6.10
CA TRP A 74 -5.44 -5.24 -5.44
C TRP A 74 -6.67 -4.47 -5.92
N THR A 75 -7.07 -4.62 -7.17
CA THR A 75 -8.15 -3.83 -7.78
C THR A 75 -9.46 -4.59 -7.93
N ASN A 76 -9.47 -5.89 -7.67
CA ASN A 76 -10.61 -6.79 -7.82
C ASN A 76 -11.27 -6.69 -9.22
N THR A 77 -10.49 -6.46 -10.25
CA THR A 77 -11.01 -6.26 -11.61
C THR A 77 -11.66 -7.51 -12.18
N ASN A 78 -11.31 -8.70 -11.67
CA ASN A 78 -11.85 -9.99 -12.11
C ASN A 78 -12.96 -10.54 -11.19
N GLY A 79 -13.29 -9.88 -10.08
CA GLY A 79 -14.31 -10.32 -9.12
C GLY A 79 -13.99 -11.62 -8.36
N ASN A 80 -12.75 -12.12 -8.45
CA ASN A 80 -12.32 -13.40 -7.88
C ASN A 80 -11.23 -13.25 -6.84
N THR A 81 -11.14 -12.11 -6.15
CA THR A 81 -10.15 -11.95 -5.10
C THR A 81 -10.65 -12.58 -3.80
N ILE A 82 -9.72 -13.15 -3.04
CA ILE A 82 -9.98 -13.66 -1.68
C ILE A 82 -10.09 -12.53 -0.66
N GLU A 83 -9.82 -11.30 -1.08
CA GLU A 83 -9.76 -10.11 -0.25
C GLU A 83 -10.47 -8.92 -0.90
N ASP A 84 -11.20 -8.15 -0.11
CA ASP A 84 -11.93 -6.99 -0.59
C ASP A 84 -11.15 -5.69 -0.33
N HIS A 85 -10.54 -5.16 -1.38
CA HIS A 85 -9.86 -3.86 -1.38
C HIS A 85 -10.74 -2.72 -1.92
N SER A 86 -12.02 -2.96 -2.14
CA SER A 86 -12.94 -1.95 -2.69
C SER A 86 -13.22 -0.82 -1.71
N THR A 87 -13.53 0.34 -2.25
CA THR A 87 -13.99 1.50 -1.50
C THR A 87 -15.23 2.11 -2.17
N PRO A 88 -16.00 2.96 -1.49
CA PRO A 88 -17.09 3.71 -2.11
C PRO A 88 -16.65 4.66 -3.24
N VAL A 89 -15.35 4.91 -3.37
CA VAL A 89 -14.76 5.71 -4.46
C VAL A 89 -14.21 4.78 -5.52
N GLU A 90 -15.00 4.54 -6.57
CA GLU A 90 -14.61 3.68 -7.68
C GLU A 90 -13.25 4.10 -8.29
N GLY A 91 -12.29 3.19 -8.27
CA GLY A 91 -10.93 3.40 -8.76
C GLY A 91 -9.90 3.72 -7.68
N LEU A 92 -10.30 3.81 -6.40
CA LEU A 92 -9.38 3.86 -5.26
C LEU A 92 -9.58 2.64 -4.36
N GLN A 93 -8.50 2.15 -3.79
CA GLN A 93 -8.43 0.94 -3.00
C GLN A 93 -8.08 1.23 -1.54
N ARG A 94 -8.38 0.25 -0.67
CA ARG A 94 -8.03 0.20 0.75
C ARG A 94 -7.21 -1.05 1.05
N TYR A 95 -6.57 -1.08 2.20
CA TYR A 95 -5.98 -2.30 2.76
C TYR A 95 -7.04 -3.24 3.32
N GLY A 96 -6.72 -4.52 3.44
CA GLY A 96 -7.63 -5.55 3.90
C GLY A 96 -6.94 -6.75 4.55
N HIS A 97 -7.65 -7.85 4.62
CA HIS A 97 -7.16 -9.17 5.04
C HIS A 97 -8.19 -10.23 4.64
N HIS A 98 -7.79 -11.50 4.66
CA HIS A 98 -8.69 -12.65 4.46
C HIS A 98 -8.59 -13.68 5.59
N SER A 99 -8.17 -13.23 6.78
CA SER A 99 -8.07 -14.08 7.97
C SER A 99 -9.45 -14.52 8.48
N ASP A 100 -9.54 -15.74 8.99
CA ASP A 100 -10.77 -16.27 9.55
C ASP A 100 -11.09 -15.67 10.94
N SER A 101 -12.36 -15.80 11.36
CA SER A 101 -12.85 -15.24 12.62
C SER A 101 -12.14 -15.79 13.87
N ALA A 102 -11.75 -17.05 13.87
CA ALA A 102 -11.07 -17.66 15.03
C ALA A 102 -9.65 -17.10 15.19
N THR A 103 -8.95 -16.94 14.08
CA THR A 103 -7.63 -16.30 14.04
C THR A 103 -7.72 -14.84 14.51
N LEU A 104 -8.70 -14.07 14.06
CA LEU A 104 -8.90 -12.69 14.50
C LEU A 104 -9.21 -12.57 15.99
N VAL A 105 -10.07 -13.43 16.54
CA VAL A 105 -10.33 -13.47 17.99
C VAL A 105 -9.06 -13.81 18.75
N SER A 106 -8.28 -14.80 18.29
CA SER A 106 -7.00 -15.16 18.91
C SER A 106 -5.98 -14.02 18.85
N PHE A 107 -5.92 -13.30 17.73
CA PHE A 107 -5.05 -12.12 17.57
C PHE A 107 -5.43 -10.99 18.54
N TYR A 108 -6.73 -10.73 18.67
CA TYR A 108 -7.22 -9.77 19.67
C TYR A 108 -6.77 -10.17 21.09
N ASP A 109 -7.06 -11.41 21.51
CA ASP A 109 -6.84 -11.86 22.88
C ASP A 109 -5.35 -11.98 23.25
N LYS A 110 -4.51 -12.41 22.30
CA LYS A 110 -3.08 -12.68 22.58
C LYS A 110 -2.15 -11.50 22.33
N VAL A 111 -2.54 -10.59 21.42
CA VAL A 111 -1.65 -9.50 20.98
C VAL A 111 -2.26 -8.13 21.28
N LEU A 112 -3.43 -7.84 20.70
CA LEU A 112 -3.96 -6.47 20.72
C LEU A 112 -4.38 -6.03 22.11
N GLN A 113 -4.97 -6.93 22.89
CA GLN A 113 -5.44 -6.64 24.25
C GLN A 113 -4.30 -6.14 25.15
N GLY A 114 -3.15 -6.83 25.16
CA GLY A 114 -1.99 -6.41 25.95
C GLY A 114 -1.34 -5.14 25.41
N ARG A 115 -1.21 -5.05 24.07
CA ARG A 115 -0.52 -3.94 23.42
C ARG A 115 -1.26 -2.61 23.55
N PHE A 116 -2.57 -2.63 23.34
CA PHE A 116 -3.41 -1.41 23.33
C PHE A 116 -4.28 -1.25 24.56
N HIS A 117 -4.04 -2.05 25.62
CA HIS A 117 -4.81 -2.03 26.87
C HIS A 117 -6.32 -2.18 26.65
N LEU A 118 -6.72 -3.03 25.69
CA LEU A 118 -8.12 -3.22 25.32
C LEU A 118 -8.88 -4.06 26.37
N GLU A 119 -10.20 -3.90 26.41
CA GLU A 119 -11.07 -4.64 27.32
C GLU A 119 -11.09 -6.15 27.01
N LYS A 120 -11.10 -6.99 28.08
CA LYS A 120 -11.12 -8.45 27.94
C LYS A 120 -12.49 -8.98 27.50
N ASN A 121 -13.54 -8.43 28.07
CA ASN A 121 -14.89 -8.98 27.97
C ASN A 121 -15.72 -8.24 26.94
N VAL A 122 -15.24 -8.21 25.67
CA VAL A 122 -16.03 -7.69 24.56
C VAL A 122 -16.60 -8.82 23.71
N PRO A 123 -17.72 -8.63 23.03
CA PRO A 123 -18.30 -9.63 22.14
C PRO A 123 -17.30 -10.07 21.03
N ALA A 124 -17.41 -11.34 20.60
CA ALA A 124 -16.55 -11.87 19.55
C ALA A 124 -16.60 -11.06 18.25
N SER A 125 -17.78 -10.54 17.88
CA SER A 125 -17.96 -9.66 16.73
C SER A 125 -17.12 -8.38 16.82
N GLU A 126 -17.01 -7.80 18.01
CA GLU A 126 -16.20 -6.61 18.24
C GLU A 126 -14.71 -6.93 18.20
N LYS A 127 -14.29 -8.07 18.77
CA LYS A 127 -12.92 -8.56 18.66
C LYS A 127 -12.51 -8.76 17.19
N ILE A 128 -13.37 -9.41 16.41
CA ILE A 128 -13.17 -9.63 14.97
C ILE A 128 -13.03 -8.29 14.23
N ARG A 129 -13.92 -7.33 14.51
CA ARG A 129 -13.87 -6.02 13.88
C ARG A 129 -12.57 -5.28 14.18
N ILE A 130 -12.19 -5.18 15.45
CA ILE A 130 -10.95 -4.50 15.86
C ILE A 130 -9.72 -5.22 15.30
N ALA A 131 -9.67 -6.54 15.44
CA ALA A 131 -8.56 -7.34 14.97
C ALA A 131 -8.40 -7.28 13.45
N GLY A 132 -9.50 -7.28 12.69
CA GLY A 132 -9.49 -7.14 11.24
C GLY A 132 -8.87 -5.81 10.78
N HIS A 133 -9.29 -4.69 11.39
CA HIS A 133 -8.67 -3.39 11.10
C HIS A 133 -7.16 -3.38 11.40
N ARG A 134 -6.76 -3.90 12.56
CA ARG A 134 -5.34 -3.94 12.95
C ARG A 134 -4.52 -4.93 12.12
N LEU A 135 -5.14 -6.01 11.64
CA LEU A 135 -4.47 -6.96 10.74
C LEU A 135 -4.26 -6.36 9.35
N ALA A 136 -5.24 -5.61 8.83
CA ALA A 136 -5.12 -4.89 7.56
C ALA A 136 -3.97 -3.84 7.57
N GLU A 137 -3.59 -3.31 8.73
CA GLU A 137 -2.43 -2.41 8.85
C GLU A 137 -1.11 -3.13 8.50
N ALA A 138 -1.04 -4.46 8.64
CA ALA A 138 0.16 -5.22 8.30
C ALA A 138 0.44 -5.30 6.79
N GLU A 139 -0.53 -4.97 5.94
CA GLU A 139 -0.28 -4.81 4.50
C GLU A 139 0.56 -3.57 4.16
N THR A 140 0.73 -2.67 5.13
CA THR A 140 1.59 -1.49 5.02
C THR A 140 2.59 -1.44 6.18
N MET A 141 2.31 -0.70 7.22
CA MET A 141 3.15 -0.57 8.42
C MET A 141 2.32 -0.98 9.63
N ASP A 142 2.71 -2.08 10.28
CA ASP A 142 2.04 -2.60 11.47
C ASP A 142 1.82 -1.53 12.52
N PHE A 143 0.61 -1.46 13.04
CA PHE A 143 0.28 -0.61 14.17
C PHE A 143 0.72 0.85 14.00
N ASN A 144 0.28 1.46 12.92
CA ASN A 144 0.51 2.88 12.69
C ASN A 144 -0.71 3.73 13.08
N PRO A 145 -0.50 4.96 13.59
CA PRO A 145 -1.59 5.78 14.10
C PRO A 145 -2.45 6.45 13.01
N ARG A 146 -1.98 6.50 11.77
CA ARG A 146 -2.60 7.29 10.69
C ARG A 146 -4.03 6.87 10.33
N PHE A 147 -4.43 5.66 10.70
CA PHE A 147 -5.78 5.13 10.48
C PHE A 147 -6.66 5.13 11.73
N GLU A 148 -6.18 5.65 12.85
CA GLU A 148 -6.94 5.66 14.13
C GLU A 148 -7.47 4.26 14.53
N GLY A 149 -6.71 3.18 14.22
CA GLY A 149 -7.09 1.79 14.44
C GLY A 149 -8.22 1.27 13.55
N ARG A 150 -8.55 1.97 12.46
CA ARG A 150 -9.67 1.69 11.56
C ARG A 150 -9.21 1.58 10.09
N CYS A 151 -8.10 0.91 9.84
CA CYS A 151 -7.41 0.84 8.54
C CYS A 151 -8.36 0.59 7.36
N MET A 152 -9.30 -0.35 7.48
CA MET A 152 -10.23 -0.69 6.41
C MET A 152 -11.29 0.38 6.10
N ASP A 153 -11.39 1.45 6.91
CA ASP A 153 -12.27 2.59 6.67
C ASP A 153 -11.59 3.72 5.89
N PHE A 154 -10.31 3.54 5.53
CA PHE A 154 -9.51 4.57 4.89
C PHE A 154 -9.10 4.23 3.45
N ILE A 155 -8.95 5.28 2.64
CA ILE A 155 -8.27 5.24 1.35
C ILE A 155 -6.84 5.72 1.60
N PRO A 156 -5.83 4.83 1.58
CA PRO A 156 -4.45 5.20 1.90
C PRO A 156 -3.72 5.83 0.72
N VAL A 157 -2.85 6.79 1.02
CA VAL A 157 -2.03 7.52 0.06
C VAL A 157 -1.02 6.59 -0.63
N ASP A 158 -0.32 5.76 0.14
CA ASP A 158 0.73 4.86 -0.34
C ASP A 158 0.21 3.81 -1.31
N LEU A 159 -0.82 3.04 -0.91
CA LEU A 159 -1.42 2.01 -1.76
C LEU A 159 -1.85 2.59 -3.11
N ASN A 160 -2.61 3.69 -3.08
CA ASN A 160 -3.15 4.27 -4.30
C ASN A 160 -2.08 4.94 -5.17
N SER A 161 -1.03 5.50 -4.56
CA SER A 161 0.13 6.01 -5.30
C SER A 161 0.94 4.88 -5.95
N ASN A 162 1.09 3.75 -5.26
CA ASN A 162 1.77 2.59 -5.83
C ASN A 162 0.95 1.96 -6.96
N LEU A 163 -0.38 1.86 -6.83
CA LEU A 163 -1.24 1.37 -7.91
C LEU A 163 -1.23 2.30 -9.12
N TYR A 164 -1.12 3.62 -8.93
CA TYR A 164 -0.83 4.54 -10.04
C TYR A 164 0.45 4.15 -10.77
N GLN A 165 1.53 3.88 -10.03
CA GLN A 165 2.79 3.49 -10.65
C GLN A 165 2.71 2.10 -11.29
N TYR A 166 1.94 1.16 -10.72
CA TYR A 166 1.68 -0.14 -11.37
C TYR A 166 1.02 0.03 -12.74
N GLU A 167 0.03 0.90 -12.84
CA GLU A 167 -0.63 1.20 -14.12
C GLU A 167 0.36 1.77 -15.13
N LYS A 168 1.27 2.64 -14.71
CA LYS A 168 2.38 3.14 -15.58
C LYS A 168 3.32 2.02 -16.00
N GLU A 169 3.70 1.12 -15.07
CA GLU A 169 4.61 0.02 -15.37
C GLU A 169 3.95 -1.04 -16.27
N LEU A 170 2.69 -1.39 -16.05
CA LEU A 170 1.95 -2.32 -16.92
C LEU A 170 1.89 -1.78 -18.36
N GLY A 171 1.58 -0.50 -18.55
CA GLY A 171 1.60 0.12 -19.88
C GLY A 171 2.99 0.11 -20.51
N ARG A 172 4.03 0.31 -19.73
CA ARG A 172 5.42 0.24 -20.20
C ARG A 172 5.83 -1.19 -20.60
N LEU A 173 5.47 -2.17 -19.79
CA LEU A 173 5.76 -3.59 -20.07
C LEU A 173 5.00 -4.10 -21.30
N GLU A 174 3.74 -3.69 -21.51
CA GLU A 174 2.99 -4.01 -22.72
C GLU A 174 3.66 -3.49 -24.00
N ARG A 175 4.14 -2.24 -23.97
CA ARG A 175 4.91 -1.68 -25.10
C ARG A 175 6.18 -2.47 -25.37
N LYS A 176 6.95 -2.83 -24.34
CA LYS A 176 8.18 -3.64 -24.49
C LYS A 176 7.90 -5.04 -25.04
N LEU A 177 6.79 -5.64 -24.69
CA LEU A 177 6.38 -6.97 -25.15
C LEU A 177 5.61 -6.95 -26.47
N GLY A 178 5.33 -5.78 -27.03
CA GLY A 178 4.52 -5.64 -28.26
C GLY A 178 3.08 -6.09 -28.09
N ILE A 179 2.53 -6.03 -26.86
CA ILE A 179 1.14 -6.42 -26.56
C ILE A 179 0.20 -5.30 -26.97
N SER A 180 0.51 -4.07 -26.60
CA SER A 180 -0.28 -2.86 -26.89
C SER A 180 0.61 -1.61 -26.91
N ASP A 181 0.00 -0.45 -27.22
CA ASP A 181 0.65 0.85 -27.09
C ASP A 181 0.66 1.42 -25.64
N GLY A 182 0.09 0.69 -24.68
CA GLY A 182 0.03 1.03 -23.27
C GLY A 182 -0.91 2.19 -22.89
N ARG A 183 -1.60 2.80 -23.85
CA ARG A 183 -2.45 3.98 -23.60
C ARG A 183 -3.64 3.71 -22.68
N ALA A 184 -4.16 2.48 -22.68
CA ALA A 184 -5.25 2.11 -21.79
C ALA A 184 -4.83 2.21 -20.31
N TRP A 185 -3.60 1.77 -20.01
CA TRP A 185 -3.01 1.87 -18.69
C TRP A 185 -2.69 3.32 -18.29
N GLU A 186 -2.19 4.11 -19.23
CA GLU A 186 -1.93 5.54 -19.00
C GLU A 186 -3.22 6.27 -18.59
N LYS A 187 -4.33 6.01 -19.28
CA LYS A 187 -5.64 6.59 -18.93
C LYS A 187 -6.12 6.17 -17.53
N ARG A 188 -5.85 4.90 -17.12
CA ARG A 188 -6.17 4.43 -15.76
C ARG A 188 -5.34 5.19 -14.73
N ALA A 189 -4.03 5.30 -14.95
CA ALA A 189 -3.13 6.03 -14.08
C ALA A 189 -3.55 7.51 -13.93
N ASP A 190 -3.88 8.18 -15.03
CA ASP A 190 -4.35 9.58 -15.01
C ASP A 190 -5.68 9.72 -14.24
N LYS A 191 -6.63 8.78 -14.41
CA LYS A 191 -7.88 8.76 -13.64
C LYS A 191 -7.59 8.58 -12.15
N ARG A 192 -6.69 7.64 -11.79
CA ARG A 192 -6.30 7.39 -10.39
C ARG A 192 -5.62 8.61 -9.78
N ALA A 193 -4.67 9.24 -10.46
CA ALA A 193 -4.00 10.45 -10.00
C ALA A 193 -5.00 11.60 -9.74
N ALA A 194 -5.99 11.77 -10.62
CA ALA A 194 -7.06 12.75 -10.43
C ALA A 194 -7.92 12.45 -9.19
N LEU A 195 -8.24 11.16 -8.94
CA LEU A 195 -8.98 10.74 -7.76
C LEU A 195 -8.16 10.91 -6.47
N ILE A 196 -6.87 10.54 -6.49
CA ILE A 196 -5.95 10.77 -5.37
C ILE A 196 -5.93 12.25 -5.02
N ARG A 197 -5.74 13.14 -6.00
CA ARG A 197 -5.76 14.59 -5.76
C ARG A 197 -7.09 15.05 -5.19
N LYS A 198 -8.20 14.57 -5.72
CA LYS A 198 -9.55 14.99 -5.30
C LYS A 198 -9.87 14.61 -3.85
N TYR A 199 -9.47 13.42 -3.41
CA TYR A 199 -9.90 12.88 -2.12
C TYR A 199 -8.82 12.96 -1.03
N LEU A 200 -7.54 12.91 -1.41
CA LEU A 200 -6.45 12.80 -0.45
C LEU A 200 -5.65 14.11 -0.28
N TRP A 201 -5.72 15.03 -1.25
CA TRP A 201 -5.07 16.33 -1.10
C TRP A 201 -5.83 17.23 -0.13
N SER A 202 -5.12 17.78 0.84
CA SER A 202 -5.65 18.74 1.80
C SER A 202 -5.02 20.13 1.58
N ASP A 203 -5.81 21.07 1.05
CA ASP A 203 -5.35 22.47 0.91
C ASP A 203 -5.02 23.12 2.26
N ARG A 204 -5.71 22.70 3.33
CA ARG A 204 -5.44 23.20 4.68
C ARG A 204 -4.05 22.79 5.18
N TRP A 205 -3.69 21.51 4.97
CA TRP A 205 -2.41 20.96 5.43
C TRP A 205 -1.28 21.16 4.43
N GLY A 206 -1.59 21.32 3.13
CA GLY A 206 -0.61 21.31 2.05
C GLY A 206 0.05 19.93 1.87
N LEU A 207 -0.67 18.87 2.22
CA LEU A 207 -0.22 17.49 2.23
C LEU A 207 -1.27 16.56 1.63
N TYR A 208 -0.84 15.40 1.13
CA TYR A 208 -1.71 14.27 0.90
C TYR A 208 -1.91 13.49 2.20
N LEU A 209 -3.15 13.29 2.61
CA LEU A 209 -3.56 12.61 3.83
C LEU A 209 -4.46 11.44 3.47
N ASP A 210 -4.40 10.36 4.26
CA ASP A 210 -5.34 9.25 4.12
C ASP A 210 -6.77 9.75 4.32
N TYR A 211 -7.71 9.20 3.56
CA TYR A 211 -9.10 9.66 3.57
C TYR A 211 -10.03 8.65 4.23
N ASP A 212 -10.59 9.02 5.37
CA ASP A 212 -11.65 8.28 6.05
C ASP A 212 -12.96 8.42 5.25
N PHE A 213 -13.30 7.39 4.48
CA PHE A 213 -14.48 7.43 3.63
C PHE A 213 -15.79 7.21 4.39
N VAL A 214 -15.72 6.66 5.61
CA VAL A 214 -16.89 6.49 6.50
C VAL A 214 -17.29 7.84 7.09
N ASN A 215 -16.33 8.57 7.65
CA ASN A 215 -16.58 9.88 8.27
C ASN A 215 -16.40 11.05 7.28
N LYS A 216 -16.00 10.77 6.03
CA LYS A 216 -15.82 11.75 4.95
C LYS A 216 -14.87 12.89 5.32
N ARG A 217 -13.73 12.54 5.90
CA ARG A 217 -12.70 13.49 6.34
C ARG A 217 -11.30 12.96 6.07
N HIS A 218 -10.32 13.84 6.01
CA HIS A 218 -8.91 13.43 6.04
C HIS A 218 -8.54 12.86 7.41
N SER A 219 -7.54 11.96 7.44
CA SER A 219 -6.89 11.57 8.70
C SER A 219 -6.43 12.81 9.45
N PRO A 220 -6.62 12.87 10.77
CA PRO A 220 -6.08 13.94 11.60
C PRO A 220 -4.57 13.82 11.81
N ILE A 221 -3.95 12.71 11.41
CA ILE A 221 -2.53 12.41 11.62
C ILE A 221 -1.82 12.46 10.28
N ALA A 222 -0.85 13.34 10.15
CA ALA A 222 0.02 13.43 8.99
C ALA A 222 1.09 12.33 9.03
N SER A 223 1.42 11.80 7.86
CA SER A 223 2.48 10.81 7.68
C SER A 223 3.42 11.20 6.55
N VAL A 224 4.69 10.82 6.67
CA VAL A 224 5.70 11.01 5.61
C VAL A 224 5.30 10.35 4.28
N ILE A 225 4.32 9.46 4.29
CA ILE A 225 3.69 8.87 3.10
C ILE A 225 3.14 9.94 2.13
N THR A 226 2.88 11.16 2.61
CA THR A 226 2.52 12.32 1.78
C THR A 226 3.48 12.58 0.61
N VAL A 227 4.73 12.09 0.69
CA VAL A 227 5.72 12.25 -0.39
C VAL A 227 5.51 11.29 -1.57
N MET A 228 4.67 10.27 -1.45
CA MET A 228 4.50 9.24 -2.48
C MET A 228 4.03 9.81 -3.84
N PRO A 229 3.03 10.73 -3.90
CA PRO A 229 2.65 11.37 -5.15
C PRO A 229 3.78 12.19 -5.79
N LEU A 230 4.65 12.79 -4.98
CA LEU A 230 5.85 13.49 -5.43
C LEU A 230 6.90 12.50 -5.95
N TYR A 231 7.16 11.42 -5.23
CA TYR A 231 8.12 10.37 -5.61
C TYR A 231 7.74 9.71 -6.94
N TRP A 232 6.46 9.41 -7.18
CA TRP A 232 5.96 8.84 -8.42
C TRP A 232 5.69 9.87 -9.53
N GLY A 233 5.91 11.16 -9.25
CA GLY A 233 5.97 12.22 -10.26
C GLY A 233 4.61 12.71 -10.77
N PHE A 234 3.49 12.48 -10.06
CA PHE A 234 2.18 13.00 -10.44
C PHE A 234 1.69 14.17 -9.57
N ALA A 235 2.39 14.51 -8.49
CA ALA A 235 2.15 15.76 -7.79
C ALA A 235 2.48 16.97 -8.68
N SER A 236 1.64 17.99 -8.66
CA SER A 236 1.93 19.26 -9.33
C SER A 236 3.10 19.99 -8.67
N LYS A 237 3.70 20.94 -9.37
CA LYS A 237 4.78 21.78 -8.80
C LYS A 237 4.33 22.54 -7.55
N GLN A 238 3.07 22.93 -7.50
CA GLN A 238 2.47 23.67 -6.38
C GLN A 238 2.28 22.75 -5.16
N GLU A 239 1.74 21.55 -5.39
CA GLU A 239 1.62 20.52 -4.35
C GLU A 239 3.00 20.11 -3.83
N ALA A 240 3.97 19.89 -4.73
CA ALA A 240 5.34 19.55 -4.36
C ALA A 240 5.99 20.62 -3.47
N ALA A 241 5.85 21.90 -3.82
CA ALA A 241 6.37 23.00 -3.01
C ALA A 241 5.77 22.99 -1.59
N ARG A 242 4.45 22.82 -1.49
CA ARG A 242 3.76 22.79 -0.19
C ARG A 242 4.13 21.57 0.65
N ILE A 243 4.30 20.40 0.02
CA ILE A 243 4.79 19.20 0.72
C ILE A 243 6.18 19.46 1.30
N VAL A 244 7.11 20.02 0.51
CA VAL A 244 8.48 20.32 0.95
C VAL A 244 8.49 21.34 2.11
N GLU A 245 7.63 22.36 2.05
CA GLU A 245 7.49 23.34 3.14
C GLU A 245 7.04 22.70 4.47
N ASN A 246 6.27 21.62 4.41
CA ASN A 246 5.73 20.92 5.58
C ASN A 246 6.57 19.71 6.03
N LEU A 247 7.59 19.26 5.26
CA LEU A 247 8.44 18.14 5.67
C LEU A 247 9.10 18.29 7.04
N PRO A 248 9.49 19.49 7.52
CA PRO A 248 10.07 19.65 8.84
C PRO A 248 9.22 19.14 10.02
N MET A 249 7.90 18.96 9.84
CA MET A 249 7.05 18.33 10.86
C MET A 249 7.42 16.87 11.16
N PHE A 250 8.12 16.21 10.23
CA PHE A 250 8.59 14.84 10.36
C PHE A 250 10.06 14.73 10.77
N ASP A 251 10.75 15.86 10.97
CA ASP A 251 12.18 15.84 11.31
C ASP A 251 12.42 15.30 12.72
N SER A 252 13.42 14.43 12.83
CA SER A 252 13.96 13.96 14.11
C SER A 252 15.49 13.85 14.02
N PRO A 253 16.20 13.72 15.16
CA PRO A 253 17.66 13.56 15.15
C PRO A 253 18.16 12.36 14.35
N GLY A 254 17.32 11.33 14.18
CA GLY A 254 17.65 10.12 13.39
C GLY A 254 17.22 10.18 11.92
N GLY A 255 16.52 11.22 11.50
CA GLY A 255 15.95 11.37 10.15
C GLY A 255 14.47 11.69 10.18
N LEU A 256 13.72 11.31 9.15
CA LEU A 256 12.27 11.51 9.11
C LEU A 256 11.54 10.41 9.89
N VAL A 257 10.60 10.81 10.74
CA VAL A 257 9.66 9.90 11.39
C VAL A 257 8.50 9.54 10.46
N VAL A 258 7.85 8.41 10.72
CA VAL A 258 6.75 7.92 9.86
C VAL A 258 5.51 8.81 9.99
N CYS A 259 5.14 9.16 11.22
CA CYS A 259 4.00 10.04 11.49
C CYS A 259 4.46 11.28 12.28
N GLU A 260 3.71 12.37 12.18
CA GLU A 260 3.94 13.54 13.02
C GLU A 260 3.90 13.15 14.50
N ARG A 261 4.68 13.86 15.32
CA ARG A 261 4.71 13.61 16.77
C ARG A 261 3.39 14.01 17.42
N SER A 262 2.87 13.12 18.25
CA SER A 262 1.72 13.41 19.10
C SER A 262 2.14 14.09 20.41
N GLU A 263 1.30 14.97 20.95
CA GLU A 263 1.47 15.51 22.32
C GLU A 263 1.17 14.43 23.39
N GLN A 264 0.44 13.37 23.03
CA GLN A 264 0.10 12.24 23.89
C GLN A 264 0.86 10.99 23.45
N PRO A 265 1.34 10.15 24.37
CA PRO A 265 1.97 8.87 24.02
C PRO A 265 1.05 8.04 23.13
N ILE A 266 1.57 7.55 22.01
CA ILE A 266 0.88 6.68 21.07
C ILE A 266 1.39 5.25 21.27
N LEU A 267 0.46 4.30 21.47
CA LEU A 267 0.78 2.86 21.61
C LEU A 267 1.09 2.17 20.29
N ASP A 268 0.89 2.87 19.18
CA ASP A 268 1.21 2.38 17.85
C ASP A 268 2.73 2.36 17.63
N GLN A 269 3.19 1.37 16.86
CA GLN A 269 4.62 1.11 16.65
C GLN A 269 5.34 2.27 15.94
N TRP A 270 4.66 2.96 15.04
CA TRP A 270 5.18 4.04 14.20
C TRP A 270 4.69 5.42 14.63
N GLY A 271 4.25 5.52 15.89
CA GLY A 271 3.94 6.79 16.54
C GLY A 271 5.17 7.37 17.26
N ASP A 272 5.04 8.60 17.76
CA ASP A 272 5.99 9.30 18.65
C ASP A 272 7.45 9.33 18.17
N GLY A 273 7.69 9.29 16.88
CA GLY A 273 9.02 9.45 16.32
C GLY A 273 9.83 8.15 16.22
N ALA A 274 9.15 7.01 16.10
CA ALA A 274 9.78 5.74 15.75
C ALA A 274 10.37 5.77 14.33
#